data_ea8c9ffd55733ceb07a146bdd9f66dd2
#
_entry.id   ea8c9ffd55733ceb07a146bdd9f66dd2
#
_cell.length_a   1.000
_cell.length_b   1.000
_cell.length_c   1.000
_cell.angle_alpha   90.00
_cell.angle_beta   90.00
_cell.angle_gamma   90.00
#
_symmetry.space_group_name_H-M   'P 1'
#
loop_
_entity.id
_entity.type
_entity.pdbx_description
1 polymer ?
#
loop_
_entity_poly.entity_id
_entity_poly.type
_entity_poly.pdbx_seq_one_letter_code
_entity_poly.pdbx_strand_id
1 'polypeptide(L)'
;MACKIGLLNSVPSALLCEMFGHVGYDFAVLDLEHVLRSPAELEHAIRACELGGCEPWVRVPEVDAKLIGRVLDAGARGVVLAGLDSAEQAERAVAAAHFPPHGRRGISGGRVTGFGSVGLADYIARSRERLRVIPMIESTAGVHALPQILQVPGVSLVMEGALDLALDLGVGPHPTHPQVWEQLMAIDAACRAAGVPFCPNPRDAAQRAHWLAQADLQWLFAGEDRALLQAALRQRAADLRSP
;
A
#
# COMPACT_ATOMS: atom_id res chain seq x y z
N MET A 1 -19.80 2.80 3.17
CA MET A 1 -19.16 1.66 2.45
C MET A 1 -18.51 0.78 3.50
N ALA A 2 -18.36 -0.54 3.24
CA ALA A 2 -17.57 -1.40 4.14
C ALA A 2 -16.10 -1.00 4.07
N CYS A 3 -15.39 -1.05 5.20
CA CYS A 3 -13.96 -0.82 5.27
C CYS A 3 -13.21 -1.88 4.45
N LYS A 4 -12.30 -1.47 3.59
CA LYS A 4 -11.45 -2.37 2.80
C LYS A 4 -10.24 -2.81 3.61
N ILE A 5 -9.94 -4.10 3.58
CA ILE A 5 -8.86 -4.71 4.36
C ILE A 5 -7.78 -5.25 3.43
N GLY A 6 -6.53 -4.94 3.72
CA GLY A 6 -5.39 -5.46 2.97
C GLY A 6 -4.20 -5.83 3.85
N LEU A 7 -3.18 -6.40 3.23
CA LEU A 7 -1.96 -6.84 3.92
C LEU A 7 -0.72 -6.63 3.06
N LEU A 8 0.46 -6.67 3.72
CA LEU A 8 1.75 -6.73 3.03
C LEU A 8 2.08 -8.17 2.66
N ASN A 9 2.38 -8.39 1.39
CA ASN A 9 2.88 -9.68 0.90
C ASN A 9 4.41 -9.67 0.84
N SER A 10 5.02 -10.26 1.85
CA SER A 10 6.47 -10.46 1.98
C SER A 10 6.91 -11.88 1.63
N VAL A 11 5.98 -12.83 1.53
CA VAL A 11 6.27 -14.18 1.03
C VAL A 11 6.07 -14.19 -0.48
N PRO A 12 7.14 -14.36 -1.30
CA PRO A 12 7.04 -14.28 -2.76
C PRO A 12 6.38 -15.56 -3.34
N SER A 13 5.07 -15.69 -3.12
CA SER A 13 4.25 -16.81 -3.60
C SER A 13 3.00 -16.30 -4.30
N ALA A 14 2.85 -16.58 -5.59
CA ALA A 14 1.64 -16.26 -6.34
C ALA A 14 0.41 -17.01 -5.78
N LEU A 15 0.59 -18.24 -5.29
CA LEU A 15 -0.50 -18.99 -4.67
C LEU A 15 -1.08 -18.28 -3.43
N LEU A 16 -0.20 -17.70 -2.58
CA LEU A 16 -0.66 -16.89 -1.45
C LEU A 16 -1.43 -15.64 -1.91
N CYS A 17 -0.92 -14.97 -2.95
CA CYS A 17 -1.57 -13.79 -3.50
C CYS A 17 -2.99 -14.10 -4.02
N GLU A 18 -3.20 -15.26 -4.64
CA GLU A 18 -4.52 -15.74 -5.07
C GLU A 18 -5.43 -16.03 -3.85
N MET A 19 -4.88 -16.68 -2.82
CA MET A 19 -5.63 -17.00 -1.59
C MET A 19 -6.13 -15.74 -0.87
N PHE A 20 -5.42 -14.63 -0.89
CA PHE A 20 -5.82 -13.42 -0.17
C PHE A 20 -7.22 -12.95 -0.55
N GLY A 21 -7.54 -12.88 -1.83
CA GLY A 21 -8.89 -12.51 -2.27
C GLY A 21 -9.94 -13.54 -1.86
N HIS A 22 -9.63 -14.84 -1.99
CA HIS A 22 -10.57 -15.92 -1.60
C HIS A 22 -10.89 -15.93 -0.10
N VAL A 23 -9.98 -15.43 0.76
CA VAL A 23 -10.24 -15.31 2.21
C VAL A 23 -10.75 -13.93 2.63
N GLY A 24 -11.02 -13.04 1.66
CA GLY A 24 -11.71 -11.78 1.89
C GLY A 24 -10.85 -10.54 2.06
N TYR A 25 -9.57 -10.57 1.66
CA TYR A 25 -8.78 -9.34 1.54
C TYR A 25 -9.13 -8.59 0.26
N ASP A 26 -9.32 -7.27 0.36
CA ASP A 26 -9.66 -6.40 -0.75
C ASP A 26 -8.43 -5.97 -1.56
N PHE A 27 -7.26 -5.86 -0.90
CA PHE A 27 -6.00 -5.48 -1.55
C PHE A 27 -4.80 -6.17 -0.92
N ALA A 28 -3.73 -6.33 -1.70
CA ALA A 28 -2.44 -6.80 -1.24
C ALA A 28 -1.33 -5.86 -1.72
N VAL A 29 -0.42 -5.52 -0.81
CA VAL A 29 0.78 -4.72 -1.12
C VAL A 29 1.92 -5.66 -1.39
N LEU A 30 2.31 -5.82 -2.65
CA LEU A 30 3.44 -6.63 -3.10
C LEU A 30 4.73 -5.86 -2.84
N ASP A 31 5.58 -6.40 -1.99
CA ASP A 31 6.75 -5.69 -1.50
C ASP A 31 7.96 -5.80 -2.43
N LEU A 32 8.53 -4.66 -2.84
CA LEU A 32 9.81 -4.55 -3.53
C LEU A 32 10.86 -3.77 -2.71
N GLU A 33 10.50 -3.28 -1.53
CA GLU A 33 11.43 -2.58 -0.67
C GLU A 33 12.30 -3.54 0.13
N HIS A 34 11.67 -4.49 0.85
CA HIS A 34 12.38 -5.44 1.70
C HIS A 34 12.36 -6.87 1.15
N VAL A 35 11.74 -7.09 0.00
CA VAL A 35 11.67 -8.41 -0.64
C VAL A 35 12.29 -8.35 -2.04
N LEU A 36 13.35 -9.11 -2.22
CA LEU A 36 13.97 -9.27 -3.54
C LEU A 36 13.11 -10.19 -4.40
N ARG A 37 12.42 -9.62 -5.37
CA ARG A 37 11.59 -10.34 -6.36
C ARG A 37 12.13 -10.16 -7.75
N SER A 38 12.10 -11.21 -8.54
CA SER A 38 12.29 -11.09 -9.98
C SER A 38 11.05 -10.42 -10.64
N PRO A 39 11.20 -9.77 -11.81
CA PRO A 39 10.06 -9.25 -12.57
C PRO A 39 8.98 -10.30 -12.85
N ALA A 40 9.38 -11.53 -13.16
CA ALA A 40 8.44 -12.63 -13.43
C ALA A 40 7.62 -13.00 -12.18
N GLU A 41 8.24 -13.10 -11.02
CA GLU A 41 7.53 -13.36 -9.75
C GLU A 41 6.53 -12.25 -9.42
N LEU A 42 6.91 -10.98 -9.64
CA LEU A 42 6.01 -9.85 -9.43
C LEU A 42 4.81 -9.89 -10.38
N GLU A 43 5.02 -10.12 -11.66
CA GLU A 43 3.96 -10.26 -12.64
C GLU A 43 3.01 -11.42 -12.32
N HIS A 44 3.53 -12.56 -11.85
CA HIS A 44 2.72 -13.70 -11.41
C HIS A 44 1.89 -13.35 -10.17
N ALA A 45 2.48 -12.66 -9.19
CA ALA A 45 1.78 -12.21 -7.98
C ALA A 45 0.65 -11.23 -8.31
N ILE A 46 0.89 -10.25 -9.21
CA ILE A 46 -0.14 -9.31 -9.68
C ILE A 46 -1.32 -10.06 -10.31
N ARG A 47 -1.06 -11.01 -11.22
CA ARG A 47 -2.10 -11.80 -11.87
C ARG A 47 -2.88 -12.67 -10.86
N ALA A 48 -2.19 -13.24 -9.89
CA ALA A 48 -2.78 -14.07 -8.85
C ALA A 48 -3.70 -13.25 -7.93
N CYS A 49 -3.30 -12.05 -7.51
CA CYS A 49 -4.19 -11.14 -6.80
C CYS A 49 -5.46 -10.85 -7.61
N GLU A 50 -5.33 -10.50 -8.88
CA GLU A 50 -6.49 -10.20 -9.74
C GLU A 50 -7.41 -11.42 -9.90
N LEU A 51 -6.84 -12.63 -10.06
CA LEU A 51 -7.60 -13.88 -10.17
C LEU A 51 -8.39 -14.17 -8.89
N GLY A 52 -7.79 -13.95 -7.73
CA GLY A 52 -8.44 -14.09 -6.43
C GLY A 52 -9.45 -12.99 -6.10
N GLY A 53 -9.51 -11.91 -6.90
CA GLY A 53 -10.38 -10.76 -6.63
C GLY A 53 -9.79 -9.73 -5.67
N CYS A 54 -8.49 -9.79 -5.40
CA CYS A 54 -7.73 -8.89 -4.54
C CYS A 54 -7.01 -7.82 -5.38
N GLU A 55 -7.11 -6.55 -5.01
CA GLU A 55 -6.48 -5.45 -5.76
C GLU A 55 -4.95 -5.45 -5.52
N PRO A 56 -4.10 -5.64 -6.57
CA PRO A 56 -2.65 -5.63 -6.38
C PRO A 56 -2.11 -4.20 -6.30
N TRP A 57 -1.44 -3.87 -5.21
CA TRP A 57 -0.60 -2.69 -5.06
C TRP A 57 0.85 -3.12 -4.97
N VAL A 58 1.78 -2.25 -5.35
CA VAL A 58 3.22 -2.53 -5.26
C VAL A 58 3.90 -1.47 -4.42
N ARG A 59 4.60 -1.90 -3.37
CA ARG A 59 5.47 -1.02 -2.62
C ARG A 59 6.82 -0.92 -3.32
N VAL A 60 7.20 0.30 -3.72
CA VAL A 60 8.47 0.60 -4.37
C VAL A 60 9.41 1.28 -3.38
N PRO A 61 10.73 0.97 -3.42
CA PRO A 61 11.69 1.47 -2.43
C PRO A 61 12.00 2.96 -2.59
N GLU A 62 11.75 3.51 -3.77
CA GLU A 62 12.01 4.92 -4.08
C GLU A 62 11.12 5.40 -5.23
N VAL A 63 11.09 6.71 -5.45
CA VAL A 63 10.35 7.33 -6.56
C VAL A 63 11.17 7.19 -7.85
N ASP A 64 11.18 5.98 -8.42
CA ASP A 64 11.70 5.68 -9.75
C ASP A 64 10.58 5.65 -10.77
N ALA A 65 10.56 6.63 -11.68
CA ALA A 65 9.53 6.77 -12.69
C ALA A 65 9.43 5.55 -13.64
N LYS A 66 10.54 4.87 -13.91
CA LYS A 66 10.56 3.70 -14.79
C LYS A 66 10.03 2.45 -14.09
N LEU A 67 10.39 2.26 -12.82
CA LEU A 67 9.85 1.18 -12.00
C LEU A 67 8.34 1.37 -11.81
N ILE A 68 7.90 2.56 -11.43
CA ILE A 68 6.48 2.91 -11.28
C ILE A 68 5.71 2.60 -12.58
N GLY A 69 6.18 3.06 -13.73
CA GLY A 69 5.55 2.77 -15.01
C GLY A 69 5.44 1.28 -15.31
N ARG A 70 6.52 0.50 -15.07
CA ARG A 70 6.57 -0.93 -15.33
C ARG A 70 5.64 -1.74 -14.43
N VAL A 71 5.56 -1.44 -13.13
CA VAL A 71 4.65 -2.16 -12.23
C VAL A 71 3.19 -1.88 -12.56
N LEU A 72 2.88 -0.65 -13.00
CA LEU A 72 1.55 -0.30 -13.48
C LEU A 72 1.19 -0.95 -14.83
N ASP A 73 2.17 -1.10 -15.73
CA ASP A 73 1.99 -1.82 -16.99
C ASP A 73 1.83 -3.35 -16.77
N ALA A 74 2.41 -3.88 -15.70
CA ALA A 74 2.18 -5.25 -15.25
C ALA A 74 0.77 -5.48 -14.67
N GLY A 75 0.03 -4.42 -14.30
CA GLY A 75 -1.34 -4.48 -13.82
C GLY A 75 -1.57 -4.04 -12.38
N ALA A 76 -0.55 -3.52 -11.69
CA ALA A 76 -0.75 -2.95 -10.37
C ALA A 76 -1.78 -1.82 -10.40
N ARG A 77 -2.62 -1.75 -9.36
CA ARG A 77 -3.67 -0.74 -9.20
C ARG A 77 -3.26 0.38 -8.24
N GLY A 78 -2.18 0.19 -7.52
CA GLY A 78 -1.61 1.18 -6.62
C GLY A 78 -0.09 1.08 -6.56
N VAL A 79 0.54 2.21 -6.27
CA VAL A 79 1.97 2.30 -5.93
C VAL A 79 2.07 2.87 -4.53
N VAL A 80 2.66 2.09 -3.63
CA VAL A 80 2.99 2.52 -2.27
C VAL A 80 4.45 2.98 -2.29
N LEU A 81 4.68 4.20 -1.85
CA LEU A 81 5.98 4.86 -1.92
C LEU A 81 6.60 4.88 -0.53
N ALA A 82 7.57 3.99 -0.31
CA ALA A 82 8.32 3.94 0.93
C ALA A 82 9.13 5.23 1.13
N GLY A 83 9.31 5.66 2.39
CA GLY A 83 10.15 6.78 2.77
C GLY A 83 9.80 8.10 2.08
N LEU A 84 8.52 8.41 1.89
CA LEU A 84 8.12 9.64 1.20
C LEU A 84 8.09 10.82 2.18
N ASP A 85 9.07 11.71 2.06
CA ASP A 85 9.38 12.78 3.01
C ASP A 85 9.11 14.20 2.47
N SER A 86 8.65 14.35 1.24
CA SER A 86 8.40 15.67 0.66
C SER A 86 7.30 15.71 -0.39
N ALA A 87 6.71 16.90 -0.58
CA ALA A 87 5.74 17.14 -1.65
C ALA A 87 6.35 16.93 -3.05
N GLU A 88 7.62 17.27 -3.24
CA GLU A 88 8.33 17.06 -4.51
C GLU A 88 8.45 15.58 -4.88
N GLN A 89 8.68 14.70 -3.89
CA GLN A 89 8.66 13.26 -4.13
C GLN A 89 7.25 12.80 -4.52
N ALA A 90 6.21 13.30 -3.84
CA ALA A 90 4.82 13.00 -4.18
C ALA A 90 4.46 13.47 -5.60
N GLU A 91 4.85 14.69 -5.99
CA GLU A 91 4.64 15.22 -7.33
C GLU A 91 5.33 14.36 -8.41
N ARG A 92 6.58 13.96 -8.18
CA ARG A 92 7.30 13.06 -9.08
C ARG A 92 6.63 11.71 -9.22
N ALA A 93 6.13 11.15 -8.11
CA ALA A 93 5.42 9.88 -8.10
C ALA A 93 4.09 9.96 -8.87
N VAL A 94 3.30 11.00 -8.62
CA VAL A 94 2.06 11.27 -9.37
C VAL A 94 2.36 11.45 -10.86
N ALA A 95 3.39 12.23 -11.19
CA ALA A 95 3.79 12.44 -12.58
C ALA A 95 4.23 11.14 -13.27
N ALA A 96 4.89 10.23 -12.54
CA ALA A 96 5.30 8.93 -13.06
C ALA A 96 4.13 7.95 -13.24
N ALA A 97 3.11 8.05 -12.40
CA ALA A 97 1.96 7.13 -12.35
C ALA A 97 0.87 7.48 -13.37
N HIS A 98 0.63 8.77 -13.61
CA HIS A 98 -0.46 9.25 -14.46
C HIS A 98 -0.03 9.65 -15.86
N PHE A 99 -0.93 9.48 -16.83
CA PHE A 99 -0.75 9.94 -18.21
C PHE A 99 -0.98 11.46 -18.34
N PRO A 100 -0.46 12.10 -19.41
CA PRO A 100 -0.80 13.49 -19.72
C PRO A 100 -2.33 13.72 -19.80
N PRO A 101 -2.87 14.87 -19.36
CA PRO A 101 -2.13 16.05 -18.87
C PRO A 101 -1.80 15.99 -17.36
N HIS A 102 -2.16 14.94 -16.63
CA HIS A 102 -2.02 14.82 -15.17
C HIS A 102 -0.66 14.25 -14.73
N GLY A 103 0.12 13.74 -15.67
CA GLY A 103 1.45 13.19 -15.42
C GLY A 103 2.27 13.05 -16.69
N ARG A 104 3.30 12.20 -16.62
CA ARG A 104 4.26 11.97 -17.71
C ARG A 104 4.50 10.50 -18.01
N ARG A 105 3.60 9.61 -17.52
CA ARG A 105 3.71 8.17 -17.78
C ARG A 105 3.68 7.91 -19.28
N GLY A 106 4.63 7.08 -19.76
CA GLY A 106 4.59 6.54 -21.11
C GLY A 106 3.48 5.50 -21.27
N ILE A 107 3.00 5.30 -22.50
CA ILE A 107 1.93 4.35 -22.78
C ILE A 107 2.47 3.14 -23.56
N SER A 108 1.98 1.96 -23.20
CA SER A 108 2.22 0.71 -23.91
C SER A 108 0.91 -0.07 -24.07
N GLY A 109 0.72 -0.70 -25.24
CA GLY A 109 -0.43 -1.54 -25.56
C GLY A 109 -0.29 -2.98 -25.06
N GLY A 110 0.11 -3.16 -23.80
CA GLY A 110 0.37 -4.47 -23.20
C GLY A 110 -0.88 -5.12 -22.56
N ARG A 111 -0.61 -5.90 -21.52
CA ARG A 111 -1.60 -6.66 -20.75
C ARG A 111 -2.77 -5.79 -20.24
N VAL A 112 -2.48 -4.60 -19.72
CA VAL A 112 -3.47 -3.68 -19.13
C VAL A 112 -4.49 -3.13 -20.12
N THR A 113 -4.18 -3.20 -21.42
CA THR A 113 -5.10 -2.87 -22.53
C THR A 113 -5.72 -4.11 -23.17
N GLY A 114 -5.59 -5.29 -22.55
CA GLY A 114 -6.02 -6.56 -23.15
C GLY A 114 -5.35 -6.83 -24.49
N PHE A 115 -4.06 -6.48 -24.61
CA PHE A 115 -3.27 -6.62 -25.84
C PHE A 115 -3.89 -5.92 -27.06
N GLY A 116 -4.51 -4.76 -26.82
CA GLY A 116 -5.12 -3.94 -27.86
C GLY A 116 -6.65 -4.09 -28.00
N SER A 117 -7.29 -4.95 -27.20
CA SER A 117 -8.74 -5.09 -27.17
C SER A 117 -9.45 -3.87 -26.55
N VAL A 118 -8.73 -3.09 -25.73
CA VAL A 118 -9.17 -1.82 -25.17
C VAL A 118 -8.43 -0.70 -25.85
N GLY A 119 -9.14 0.30 -26.38
CA GLY A 119 -8.53 1.48 -26.98
C GLY A 119 -7.67 2.26 -25.96
N LEU A 120 -6.54 2.83 -26.42
CA LEU A 120 -5.62 3.54 -25.54
C LEU A 120 -6.27 4.75 -24.84
N ALA A 121 -7.15 5.48 -25.52
CA ALA A 121 -7.89 6.60 -24.92
C ALA A 121 -8.78 6.15 -23.76
N ASP A 122 -9.51 5.05 -23.94
CA ASP A 122 -10.37 4.47 -22.92
C ASP A 122 -9.56 3.94 -21.72
N TYR A 123 -8.40 3.34 -22.01
CA TYR A 123 -7.49 2.90 -20.96
C TYR A 123 -6.96 4.06 -20.15
N ILE A 124 -6.51 5.16 -20.78
CA ILE A 124 -6.05 6.38 -20.09
C ILE A 124 -7.13 6.92 -19.16
N ALA A 125 -8.36 7.07 -19.66
CA ALA A 125 -9.49 7.58 -18.88
C ALA A 125 -9.77 6.70 -17.64
N ARG A 126 -9.89 5.38 -17.85
CA ARG A 126 -10.16 4.42 -16.76
C ARG A 126 -9.00 4.33 -15.74
N SER A 127 -7.75 4.43 -16.21
CA SER A 127 -6.60 4.34 -15.31
C SER A 127 -6.57 5.49 -14.30
N ARG A 128 -6.97 6.69 -14.69
CA ARG A 128 -7.04 7.86 -13.81
C ARG A 128 -7.94 7.63 -12.60
N GLU A 129 -9.08 6.98 -12.78
CA GLU A 129 -10.07 6.77 -11.72
C GLU A 129 -9.69 5.61 -10.77
N ARG A 130 -8.91 4.66 -11.28
CA ARG A 130 -8.62 3.41 -10.58
C ARG A 130 -7.25 3.34 -9.94
N LEU A 131 -6.31 4.16 -10.42
CA LEU A 131 -4.94 4.14 -9.94
C LEU A 131 -4.80 4.89 -8.63
N ARG A 132 -4.02 4.33 -7.71
CA ARG A 132 -3.68 4.94 -6.42
C ARG A 132 -2.20 5.27 -6.34
N VAL A 133 -1.91 6.49 -5.92
CA VAL A 133 -0.57 6.91 -5.51
C VAL A 133 -0.61 7.10 -4.00
N ILE A 134 0.17 6.30 -3.29
CA ILE A 134 0.02 6.06 -1.85
C ILE A 134 1.34 6.37 -1.15
N PRO A 135 1.56 7.58 -0.63
CA PRO A 135 2.66 7.85 0.28
C PRO A 135 2.62 6.95 1.51
N MET A 136 3.77 6.34 1.89
CA MET A 136 3.97 5.72 3.18
C MET A 136 4.74 6.70 4.06
N ILE A 137 4.12 7.11 5.15
CA ILE A 137 4.70 8.07 6.11
C ILE A 137 5.31 7.29 7.25
N GLU A 138 6.63 7.33 7.34
CA GLU A 138 7.42 6.47 8.23
C GLU A 138 8.67 7.16 8.81
N SER A 139 8.68 8.51 8.72
CA SER A 139 9.72 9.36 9.31
C SER A 139 9.12 10.63 9.90
N THR A 140 9.82 11.26 10.81
CA THR A 140 9.47 12.58 11.35
C THR A 140 9.47 13.66 10.27
N ALA A 141 10.35 13.55 9.27
CA ALA A 141 10.38 14.42 8.11
C ALA A 141 9.10 14.29 7.29
N GLY A 142 8.65 13.05 7.02
CA GLY A 142 7.41 12.75 6.31
C GLY A 142 6.17 13.27 7.06
N VAL A 143 6.12 13.11 8.39
CA VAL A 143 5.02 13.67 9.22
C VAL A 143 4.99 15.19 9.12
N HIS A 144 6.14 15.85 9.18
CA HIS A 144 6.26 17.32 9.04
C HIS A 144 5.81 17.82 7.65
N ALA A 145 6.17 17.08 6.59
CA ALA A 145 5.86 17.42 5.21
C ALA A 145 4.44 17.02 4.79
N LEU A 146 3.74 16.22 5.61
CA LEU A 146 2.44 15.66 5.26
C LEU A 146 1.40 16.69 4.80
N PRO A 147 1.25 17.87 5.44
CA PRO A 147 0.30 18.87 4.96
C PRO A 147 0.55 19.33 3.52
N GLN A 148 1.82 19.40 3.09
CA GLN A 148 2.20 19.74 1.72
C GLN A 148 2.03 18.54 0.78
N ILE A 149 2.36 17.33 1.22
CA ILE A 149 2.16 16.08 0.46
C ILE A 149 0.67 15.91 0.12
N LEU A 150 -0.22 16.16 1.08
CA LEU A 150 -1.67 16.03 0.91
C LEU A 150 -2.29 17.06 -0.06
N GLN A 151 -1.58 18.15 -0.34
CA GLN A 151 -2.00 19.13 -1.35
C GLN A 151 -1.64 18.72 -2.79
N VAL A 152 -0.81 17.70 -2.98
CA VAL A 152 -0.41 17.23 -4.30
C VAL A 152 -1.58 16.53 -4.98
N PRO A 153 -2.10 17.06 -6.12
CA PRO A 153 -3.22 16.44 -6.81
C PRO A 153 -2.85 15.06 -7.35
N GLY A 154 -3.59 14.02 -6.92
CA GLY A 154 -3.32 12.64 -7.32
C GLY A 154 -2.80 11.76 -6.19
N VAL A 155 -2.40 12.31 -5.06
CA VAL A 155 -2.28 11.55 -3.80
C VAL A 155 -3.68 11.08 -3.40
N SER A 156 -3.87 9.77 -3.30
CA SER A 156 -5.21 9.17 -3.19
C SER A 156 -5.49 8.44 -1.88
N LEU A 157 -4.44 8.17 -1.11
CA LEU A 157 -4.47 7.44 0.14
C LEU A 157 -3.12 7.64 0.83
N VAL A 158 -3.07 7.64 2.16
CA VAL A 158 -1.83 7.62 2.94
C VAL A 158 -1.76 6.32 3.73
N MET A 159 -0.59 5.69 3.74
CA MET A 159 -0.27 4.57 4.63
C MET A 159 0.78 4.98 5.66
N GLU A 160 0.84 4.27 6.76
CA GLU A 160 1.84 4.46 7.82
C GLU A 160 2.92 3.39 7.78
N GLY A 161 4.16 3.73 8.17
CA GLY A 161 5.24 2.81 8.45
C GLY A 161 5.74 2.97 9.89
N ALA A 162 4.90 2.60 10.88
CA ALA A 162 5.17 2.89 12.29
C ALA A 162 6.43 2.23 12.86
N LEU A 163 6.96 1.17 12.23
CA LEU A 163 8.20 0.55 12.69
C LEU A 163 9.40 1.46 12.39
N ASP A 164 9.51 1.94 11.16
CA ASP A 164 10.56 2.86 10.75
C ASP A 164 10.40 4.23 11.42
N LEU A 165 9.17 4.71 11.57
CA LEU A 165 8.86 5.90 12.35
C LEU A 165 9.32 5.78 13.82
N ALA A 166 9.19 4.60 14.44
CA ALA A 166 9.69 4.36 15.80
C ALA A 166 11.22 4.44 15.87
N LEU A 167 11.91 3.91 14.85
CA LEU A 167 13.37 4.01 14.75
C LEU A 167 13.82 5.46 14.54
N ASP A 168 13.15 6.19 13.67
CA ASP A 168 13.44 7.60 13.39
C ASP A 168 13.19 8.51 14.62
N LEU A 169 12.16 8.21 15.41
CA LEU A 169 11.89 8.86 16.70
C LEU A 169 12.90 8.49 17.81
N GLY A 170 13.79 7.51 17.57
CA GLY A 170 14.78 7.07 18.54
C GLY A 170 14.22 6.23 19.69
N VAL A 171 12.98 5.72 19.56
CA VAL A 171 12.34 4.90 20.59
C VAL A 171 12.57 3.39 20.40
N GLY A 172 13.43 3.03 19.45
CA GLY A 172 13.73 1.64 19.10
C GLY A 172 12.59 0.97 18.30
N PRO A 173 12.66 -0.36 18.08
CA PRO A 173 11.69 -1.07 17.23
C PRO A 173 10.35 -1.33 17.97
N HIS A 174 9.73 -0.26 18.46
CA HIS A 174 8.52 -0.30 19.26
C HIS A 174 7.37 0.48 18.57
N PRO A 175 6.70 -0.08 17.54
CA PRO A 175 5.68 0.63 16.77
C PRO A 175 4.40 0.94 17.56
N THR A 176 4.25 0.38 18.78
CA THR A 176 3.16 0.70 19.71
C THR A 176 3.58 1.71 20.80
N HIS A 177 4.78 2.28 20.72
CA HIS A 177 5.26 3.27 21.67
C HIS A 177 4.32 4.51 21.67
N PRO A 178 4.04 5.15 22.84
CA PRO A 178 3.14 6.30 22.91
C PRO A 178 3.50 7.45 21.95
N GLN A 179 4.78 7.76 21.77
CA GLN A 179 5.21 8.78 20.81
C GLN A 179 4.89 8.41 19.35
N VAL A 180 5.02 7.13 18.98
CA VAL A 180 4.61 6.66 17.64
C VAL A 180 3.09 6.82 17.49
N TRP A 181 2.33 6.42 18.50
CA TRP A 181 0.89 6.58 18.48
C TRP A 181 0.46 8.03 18.31
N GLU A 182 1.12 8.96 19.00
CA GLU A 182 0.89 10.40 18.84
C GLU A 182 1.10 10.87 17.39
N GLN A 183 2.17 10.39 16.75
CA GLN A 183 2.42 10.70 15.34
C GLN A 183 1.36 10.10 14.41
N LEU A 184 0.93 8.85 14.65
CA LEU A 184 -0.14 8.22 13.87
C LEU A 184 -1.46 8.99 13.98
N MET A 185 -1.79 9.50 15.17
CA MET A 185 -2.96 10.36 15.36
C MET A 185 -2.83 11.71 14.63
N ALA A 186 -1.62 12.28 14.59
CA ALA A 186 -1.35 13.50 13.84
C ALA A 186 -1.50 13.28 12.33
N ILE A 187 -1.02 12.12 11.81
CA ILE A 187 -1.20 11.72 10.41
C ILE A 187 -2.69 11.59 10.07
N ASP A 188 -3.46 10.87 10.90
CA ASP A 188 -4.91 10.72 10.69
C ASP A 188 -5.63 12.06 10.66
N ALA A 189 -5.33 12.95 11.63
CA ALA A 189 -5.93 14.27 11.70
C ALA A 189 -5.61 15.13 10.47
N ALA A 190 -4.37 15.10 9.97
CA ALA A 190 -3.96 15.80 8.76
C ALA A 190 -4.67 15.26 7.52
N CYS A 191 -4.76 13.93 7.39
CA CYS A 191 -5.46 13.25 6.30
C CYS A 191 -6.96 13.62 6.28
N ARG A 192 -7.63 13.60 7.44
CA ARG A 192 -9.03 14.02 7.58
C ARG A 192 -9.23 15.48 7.18
N ALA A 193 -8.37 16.38 7.64
CA ALA A 193 -8.45 17.81 7.30
C ALA A 193 -8.30 18.05 5.79
N ALA A 194 -7.52 17.23 5.10
CA ALA A 194 -7.31 17.31 3.66
C ALA A 194 -8.35 16.51 2.83
N GLY A 195 -9.19 15.70 3.47
CA GLY A 195 -10.14 14.82 2.78
C GLY A 195 -9.47 13.65 2.04
N VAL A 196 -8.23 13.30 2.41
CA VAL A 196 -7.50 12.15 1.87
C VAL A 196 -7.62 10.99 2.85
N PRO A 197 -8.03 9.79 2.42
CA PRO A 197 -8.13 8.64 3.31
C PRO A 197 -6.79 8.26 3.94
N PHE A 198 -6.83 7.76 5.18
CA PHE A 198 -5.71 7.13 5.86
C PHE A 198 -5.95 5.62 5.99
N CYS A 199 -4.90 4.82 5.82
CA CYS A 199 -4.91 3.37 5.97
C CYS A 199 -4.01 2.98 7.16
N PRO A 200 -4.56 2.91 8.39
CA PRO A 200 -3.81 2.52 9.56
C PRO A 200 -3.56 1.02 9.62
N ASN A 201 -2.54 0.62 10.38
CA ASN A 201 -2.20 -0.77 10.69
C ASN A 201 -2.27 -1.02 12.20
N PRO A 202 -3.40 -1.50 12.75
CA PRO A 202 -3.52 -1.78 14.17
C PRO A 202 -2.65 -2.97 14.59
N ARG A 203 -1.82 -2.77 15.60
CA ARG A 203 -0.84 -3.76 16.09
C ARG A 203 -1.25 -4.41 17.41
N ASP A 204 -2.25 -3.84 18.08
CA ASP A 204 -2.83 -4.37 19.31
C ASP A 204 -4.34 -4.19 19.36
N ALA A 205 -4.96 -4.71 20.41
CA ALA A 205 -6.41 -4.66 20.59
C ALA A 205 -6.95 -3.24 20.79
N ALA A 206 -6.18 -2.36 21.46
CA ALA A 206 -6.58 -0.98 21.73
C ALA A 206 -6.58 -0.15 20.44
N GLN A 207 -5.50 -0.24 19.65
CA GLN A 207 -5.39 0.39 18.33
C GLN A 207 -6.51 -0.10 17.39
N ARG A 208 -6.74 -1.43 17.37
CA ARG A 208 -7.82 -2.00 16.56
C ARG A 208 -9.20 -1.46 16.96
N ALA A 209 -9.49 -1.39 18.26
CA ALA A 209 -10.75 -0.86 18.73
C ALA A 209 -10.90 0.62 18.37
N HIS A 210 -9.84 1.41 18.52
CA HIS A 210 -9.82 2.83 18.15
C HIS A 210 -10.16 3.05 16.67
N TRP A 211 -9.45 2.35 15.75
CA TRP A 211 -9.67 2.52 14.31
C TRP A 211 -11.05 2.04 13.89
N LEU A 212 -11.50 0.88 14.37
CA LEU A 212 -12.81 0.32 14.01
C LEU A 212 -13.99 1.14 14.57
N ALA A 213 -13.78 1.98 15.58
CA ALA A 213 -14.81 2.89 16.09
C ALA A 213 -15.03 4.12 15.18
N GLN A 214 -14.15 4.37 14.22
CA GLN A 214 -14.27 5.51 13.30
C GLN A 214 -15.27 5.19 12.19
N ALA A 215 -16.35 5.97 12.12
CA ALA A 215 -17.44 5.74 11.15
C ALA A 215 -17.03 5.95 9.68
N ASP A 216 -15.98 6.70 9.44
CA ASP A 216 -15.46 7.07 8.11
C ASP A 216 -14.21 6.27 7.71
N LEU A 217 -13.81 5.26 8.49
CA LEU A 217 -12.70 4.37 8.15
C LEU A 217 -12.98 3.64 6.84
N GLN A 218 -12.17 3.91 5.82
CA GLN A 218 -12.33 3.32 4.48
C GLN A 218 -11.34 2.18 4.21
N TRP A 219 -10.16 2.22 4.84
CA TRP A 219 -9.05 1.32 4.58
C TRP A 219 -8.41 0.90 5.89
N LEU A 220 -8.05 -0.39 5.98
CA LEU A 220 -7.36 -0.96 7.13
C LEU A 220 -6.27 -1.91 6.66
N PHE A 221 -5.10 -1.79 7.24
CA PHE A 221 -3.99 -2.68 6.94
C PHE A 221 -3.89 -3.77 8.03
N ALA A 222 -3.79 -5.02 7.62
CA ALA A 222 -3.81 -6.17 8.53
C ALA A 222 -2.41 -6.72 8.85
N GLY A 223 -1.37 -5.92 8.64
CA GLY A 223 0.00 -6.34 8.86
C GLY A 223 0.60 -7.12 7.69
N GLU A 224 1.47 -8.06 7.99
CA GLU A 224 2.31 -8.79 7.04
C GLU A 224 1.98 -10.28 7.03
N ASP A 225 1.91 -10.88 5.84
CA ASP A 225 1.56 -12.30 5.64
C ASP A 225 2.54 -13.27 6.33
N ARG A 226 3.83 -12.98 6.33
CA ARG A 226 4.87 -13.80 6.99
C ARG A 226 4.61 -13.94 8.49
N ALA A 227 4.25 -12.83 9.15
CA ALA A 227 3.92 -12.83 10.57
C ALA A 227 2.62 -13.58 10.86
N LEU A 228 1.59 -13.39 10.02
CA LEU A 228 0.31 -14.10 10.13
C LEU A 228 0.47 -15.60 9.95
N LEU A 229 1.22 -16.03 8.93
CA LEU A 229 1.51 -17.44 8.68
C LEU A 229 2.28 -18.08 9.84
N GLN A 230 3.31 -17.39 10.33
CA GLN A 230 4.09 -17.88 11.47
C GLN A 230 3.21 -18.06 12.72
N ALA A 231 2.35 -17.08 13.01
CA ALA A 231 1.44 -17.15 14.15
C ALA A 231 0.46 -18.32 14.03
N ALA A 232 -0.18 -18.48 12.86
CA ALA A 232 -1.12 -19.57 12.59
C ALA A 232 -0.47 -20.96 12.70
N LEU A 233 0.74 -21.12 12.13
CA LEU A 233 1.48 -22.39 12.20
C LEU A 233 1.91 -22.72 13.63
N ARG A 234 2.39 -21.73 14.40
CA ARG A 234 2.74 -21.90 15.82
C ARG A 234 1.54 -22.31 16.65
N GLN A 235 0.41 -21.62 16.48
CA GLN A 235 -0.82 -21.94 17.20
C GLN A 235 -1.25 -23.38 16.91
N ARG A 236 -1.32 -23.79 15.65
CA ARG A 236 -1.70 -25.15 15.28
C ARG A 236 -0.75 -26.21 15.85
N ALA A 237 0.55 -25.96 15.83
CA ALA A 237 1.53 -26.86 16.42
C ALA A 237 1.37 -26.99 17.96
N ALA A 238 1.06 -25.88 18.65
CA ALA A 238 0.78 -25.88 20.08
C ALA A 238 -0.49 -26.66 20.42
N ASP A 239 -1.57 -26.44 19.69
CA ASP A 239 -2.86 -27.12 19.87
C ASP A 239 -2.74 -28.64 19.76
N LEU A 240 -1.85 -29.14 18.88
CA LEU A 240 -1.64 -30.58 18.68
C LEU A 240 -0.66 -31.21 19.70
N ARG A 241 0.09 -30.37 20.43
CA ARG A 241 1.02 -30.85 21.48
C ARG A 241 0.42 -30.75 22.87
N SER A 242 -0.65 -30.01 23.04
CA SER A 242 -1.40 -29.94 24.28
C SER A 242 -2.33 -31.18 24.39
N PRO A 243 -2.34 -31.88 25.51
CA PRO A 243 -3.17 -33.06 25.72
C PRO A 243 -4.66 -32.72 25.75
#